data_fbeb49cfa6a97f5d1ee7f450eae0039c
#
_entry.id   fbeb49cfa6a97f5d1ee7f450eae0039c
#
_cell.length_a   1.000
_cell.length_b   1.000
_cell.length_c   1.000
_cell.angle_alpha   90.00
_cell.angle_beta   90.00
_cell.angle_gamma   90.00
#
_symmetry.space_group_name_H-M   'P 1'
#
loop_
_entity.id
_entity.type
_entity.pdbx_description
1 polymer ?
#
loop_
_entity_poly.entity_id
_entity_poly.type
_entity_poly.pdbx_seq_one_letter_code
_entity_poly.pdbx_strand_id
1 'polypeptide(L)'
;MKLVHLKKLFSIVKTTTCAAIMLLVYAGGAAYANDRVSEAEHLVTALITELEQISLRDDMTDKDNKQVLDQLVESYFDVDAITRFSVGRYWRVATESERSEYAKLFRFVLLNQANEQFHKLRDLEFKPTTTNTKGDKLILVGGIIHDKSGEFPDVEIFWRVVALPDMPVKIFDIEVENISMLKF
;
A
#
# COMPACT_ATOMS: atom_id res chain seq x y z
N MET A 1 22.32 36.86 50.90
CA MET A 1 22.79 35.56 50.46
C MET A 1 21.68 34.56 50.02
N LYS A 2 20.39 34.89 50.17
CA LYS A 2 19.27 34.02 49.78
C LYS A 2 18.72 34.20 48.38
N LEU A 3 19.00 35.34 47.72
CA LEU A 3 18.40 35.66 46.38
C LEU A 3 19.12 35.00 45.20
N VAL A 4 20.39 34.65 45.36
CA VAL A 4 21.22 34.07 44.28
C VAL A 4 20.88 32.57 44.08
N HIS A 5 20.48 31.87 45.12
CA HIS A 5 20.09 30.44 45.03
C HIS A 5 18.74 30.25 44.35
N LEU A 6 17.80 31.21 44.48
CA LEU A 6 16.48 31.11 43.88
C LEU A 6 16.55 31.27 42.32
N LYS A 7 17.44 32.12 41.82
CA LYS A 7 17.63 32.32 40.36
C LYS A 7 18.27 31.10 39.67
N LYS A 8 19.18 30.37 40.36
CA LYS A 8 19.77 29.12 39.89
C LYS A 8 18.77 27.99 39.78
N LEU A 9 17.86 27.85 40.79
CA LEU A 9 16.80 26.82 40.74
C LEU A 9 15.82 27.07 39.58
N PHE A 10 15.44 28.32 39.28
CA PHE A 10 14.55 28.67 38.20
C PHE A 10 15.17 28.45 36.80
N SER A 11 16.50 28.55 36.69
CA SER A 11 17.21 28.30 35.42
C SER A 11 17.30 26.79 35.13
N ILE A 12 17.49 25.95 36.13
CA ILE A 12 17.59 24.49 35.95
C ILE A 12 16.21 23.88 35.60
N VAL A 13 15.12 24.40 36.17
CA VAL A 13 13.76 23.95 35.86
C VAL A 13 13.35 24.27 34.41
N LYS A 14 13.76 25.43 33.89
CA LYS A 14 13.45 25.81 32.50
C LYS A 14 14.19 24.98 31.46
N THR A 15 15.42 24.58 31.72
CA THR A 15 16.22 23.75 30.79
C THR A 15 15.80 22.29 30.78
N THR A 16 15.40 21.74 31.93
CA THR A 16 14.91 20.36 32.02
C THR A 16 13.52 20.19 31.39
N THR A 17 12.64 21.20 31.48
CA THR A 17 11.28 21.11 30.90
C THR A 17 11.31 21.19 29.36
N CYS A 18 12.20 22.01 28.78
CA CYS A 18 12.35 22.06 27.31
C CYS A 18 12.94 20.76 26.74
N ALA A 19 13.91 20.13 27.42
CA ALA A 19 14.50 18.87 26.96
C ALA A 19 13.50 17.69 27.06
N ALA A 20 12.63 17.67 28.08
CA ALA A 20 11.61 16.65 28.22
C ALA A 20 10.49 16.78 27.15
N ILE A 21 10.12 18.00 26.78
CA ILE A 21 9.11 18.25 25.73
C ILE A 21 9.68 17.90 24.34
N MET A 22 10.97 18.17 24.05
CA MET A 22 11.60 17.75 22.80
C MET A 22 11.72 16.22 22.66
N LEU A 23 11.97 15.48 23.72
CA LEU A 23 12.02 14.01 23.71
C LEU A 23 10.64 13.37 23.45
N LEU A 24 9.55 13.97 23.91
CA LEU A 24 8.19 13.48 23.66
C LEU A 24 7.74 13.62 22.21
N VAL A 25 8.21 14.65 21.49
CA VAL A 25 7.88 14.84 20.06
C VAL A 25 8.60 13.82 19.17
N TYR A 26 9.84 13.40 19.52
CA TYR A 26 10.57 12.36 18.78
C TYR A 26 9.98 10.95 18.97
N ALA A 27 9.42 10.65 20.13
CA ALA A 27 8.82 9.34 20.39
C ALA A 27 7.49 9.13 19.64
N GLY A 28 6.72 10.18 19.39
CA GLY A 28 5.45 10.10 18.67
C GLY A 28 5.61 9.76 17.21
N GLY A 29 6.64 10.28 16.54
CA GLY A 29 6.88 10.04 15.10
C GLY A 29 7.27 8.60 14.77
N ALA A 30 8.10 7.97 15.60
CA ALA A 30 8.53 6.59 15.38
C ALA A 30 7.40 5.58 15.63
N ALA A 31 6.56 5.82 16.64
CA ALA A 31 5.40 4.97 16.91
C ALA A 31 4.38 5.03 15.77
N TYR A 32 4.08 6.21 15.25
CA TYR A 32 3.16 6.40 14.12
C TYR A 32 3.67 5.73 12.84
N ALA A 33 4.95 5.87 12.51
CA ALA A 33 5.54 5.24 11.33
C ALA A 33 5.49 3.70 11.40
N ASN A 34 5.74 3.13 12.58
CA ASN A 34 5.68 1.68 12.79
C ASN A 34 4.25 1.14 12.68
N ASP A 35 3.26 1.90 13.14
CA ASP A 35 1.84 1.55 13.03
C ASP A 35 1.40 1.48 11.56
N ARG A 36 1.79 2.45 10.74
CA ARG A 36 1.48 2.49 9.29
C ARG A 36 2.15 1.36 8.50
N VAL A 37 3.36 0.95 8.89
CA VAL A 37 4.05 -0.21 8.30
C VAL A 37 3.26 -1.49 8.59
N SER A 38 2.89 -1.71 9.84
CA SER A 38 2.07 -2.86 10.24
C SER A 38 0.71 -2.89 9.50
N GLU A 39 0.07 -1.73 9.35
CA GLU A 39 -1.19 -1.60 8.60
C GLU A 39 -1.03 -1.98 7.12
N ALA A 40 0.08 -1.59 6.48
CA ALA A 40 0.39 -1.96 5.10
C ALA A 40 0.66 -3.46 4.94
N GLU A 41 1.39 -4.07 5.87
CA GLU A 41 1.63 -5.52 5.89
C GLU A 41 0.34 -6.30 6.07
N HIS A 42 -0.53 -5.85 6.98
CA HIS A 42 -1.85 -6.45 7.17
C HIS A 42 -2.73 -6.33 5.92
N LEU A 43 -2.72 -5.17 5.26
CA LEU A 43 -3.46 -4.95 4.02
C LEU A 43 -3.06 -5.97 2.95
N VAL A 44 -1.76 -6.12 2.70
CA VAL A 44 -1.23 -7.06 1.69
C VAL A 44 -1.53 -8.50 2.08
N THR A 45 -1.31 -8.87 3.33
CA THR A 45 -1.59 -10.23 3.82
C THR A 45 -3.07 -10.58 3.69
N ALA A 46 -3.97 -9.65 4.02
CA ALA A 46 -5.41 -9.84 3.88
C ALA A 46 -5.80 -10.04 2.41
N LEU A 47 -5.30 -9.20 1.49
CA LEU A 47 -5.53 -9.37 0.05
C LEU A 47 -5.08 -10.74 -0.45
N ILE A 48 -3.86 -11.16 -0.12
CA ILE A 48 -3.32 -12.47 -0.53
C ILE A 48 -4.19 -13.60 0.00
N THR A 49 -4.55 -13.55 1.29
CA THR A 49 -5.41 -14.57 1.91
C THR A 49 -6.78 -14.66 1.23
N GLU A 50 -7.40 -13.53 0.90
CA GLU A 50 -8.67 -13.53 0.18
C GLU A 50 -8.52 -14.08 -1.24
N LEU A 51 -7.47 -13.70 -1.98
CA LEU A 51 -7.19 -14.22 -3.32
C LEU A 51 -6.97 -15.73 -3.30
N GLU A 52 -6.21 -16.25 -2.34
CA GLU A 52 -6.02 -17.69 -2.17
C GLU A 52 -7.34 -18.42 -1.91
N GLN A 53 -8.15 -17.93 -0.97
CA GLN A 53 -9.44 -18.54 -0.64
C GLN A 53 -10.40 -18.57 -1.83
N ILE A 54 -10.45 -17.49 -2.63
CA ILE A 54 -11.33 -17.40 -3.78
C ILE A 54 -10.81 -18.27 -4.92
N SER A 55 -9.50 -18.32 -5.15
CA SER A 55 -8.89 -19.14 -6.23
C SER A 55 -9.11 -20.64 -6.05
N LEU A 56 -9.38 -21.10 -4.83
CA LEU A 56 -9.69 -22.49 -4.51
C LEU A 56 -11.15 -22.87 -4.74
N ARG A 57 -12.02 -21.92 -5.07
CA ARG A 57 -13.45 -22.17 -5.30
C ARG A 57 -13.70 -22.61 -6.73
N ASP A 58 -14.22 -23.82 -6.90
CA ASP A 58 -14.54 -24.40 -8.21
C ASP A 58 -16.00 -24.13 -8.65
N ASP A 59 -16.82 -23.54 -7.77
CA ASP A 59 -18.25 -23.29 -7.95
C ASP A 59 -18.58 -21.92 -8.53
N MET A 60 -17.57 -21.07 -8.78
CA MET A 60 -17.75 -19.70 -9.23
C MET A 60 -17.87 -19.60 -10.75
N THR A 61 -18.85 -18.85 -11.20
CA THR A 61 -18.96 -18.44 -12.62
C THR A 61 -18.02 -17.27 -12.93
N ASP A 62 -17.75 -17.02 -14.21
CA ASP A 62 -16.99 -15.83 -14.65
C ASP A 62 -17.60 -14.51 -14.13
N LYS A 63 -18.92 -14.46 -13.99
CA LYS A 63 -19.63 -13.30 -13.45
C LYS A 63 -19.34 -13.13 -11.96
N ASP A 64 -19.35 -14.23 -11.20
CA ASP A 64 -19.08 -14.20 -9.76
C ASP A 64 -17.63 -13.79 -9.52
N ASN A 65 -16.69 -14.36 -10.29
CA ASN A 65 -15.28 -13.97 -10.23
C ASN A 65 -15.08 -12.47 -10.48
N LYS A 66 -15.70 -11.92 -11.54
CA LYS A 66 -15.61 -10.48 -11.83
C LYS A 66 -16.17 -9.62 -10.71
N GLN A 67 -17.28 -10.02 -10.10
CA GLN A 67 -17.88 -9.27 -8.99
C GLN A 67 -16.98 -9.28 -7.75
N VAL A 68 -16.37 -10.41 -7.44
CA VAL A 68 -15.45 -10.52 -6.30
C VAL A 68 -14.17 -9.74 -6.58
N LEU A 69 -13.60 -9.85 -7.77
CA LEU A 69 -12.42 -9.07 -8.16
C LEU A 69 -12.69 -7.56 -8.12
N ASP A 70 -13.88 -7.12 -8.51
CA ASP A 70 -14.28 -5.71 -8.42
C ASP A 70 -14.30 -5.23 -6.97
N GLN A 71 -14.82 -6.04 -6.04
CA GLN A 71 -14.81 -5.76 -4.61
C GLN A 71 -13.39 -5.73 -4.02
N LEU A 72 -12.53 -6.67 -4.41
CA LEU A 72 -11.12 -6.68 -3.99
C LEU A 72 -10.38 -5.43 -4.47
N VAL A 73 -10.54 -5.08 -5.74
CA VAL A 73 -9.91 -3.87 -6.30
C VAL A 73 -10.35 -2.63 -5.55
N GLU A 74 -11.63 -2.47 -5.25
CA GLU A 74 -12.16 -1.33 -4.48
C GLU A 74 -11.64 -1.31 -3.03
N SER A 75 -11.56 -2.48 -2.40
CA SER A 75 -11.17 -2.60 -0.99
C SER A 75 -9.68 -2.37 -0.76
N TYR A 76 -8.83 -2.84 -1.65
CA TYR A 76 -7.39 -2.90 -1.44
C TYR A 76 -6.59 -1.86 -2.24
N PHE A 77 -7.09 -1.39 -3.39
CA PHE A 77 -6.34 -0.53 -4.30
C PHE A 77 -6.86 0.92 -4.31
N ASP A 78 -5.95 1.87 -4.52
CA ASP A 78 -6.31 3.27 -4.82
C ASP A 78 -6.57 3.42 -6.33
N VAL A 79 -7.74 2.95 -6.77
CA VAL A 79 -8.10 2.92 -8.20
C VAL A 79 -8.08 4.31 -8.82
N ASP A 80 -8.48 5.34 -8.09
CA ASP A 80 -8.49 6.71 -8.57
C ASP A 80 -7.06 7.25 -8.79
N ALA A 81 -6.15 6.97 -7.87
CA ALA A 81 -4.76 7.36 -8.02
C ALA A 81 -4.08 6.57 -9.15
N ILE A 82 -4.32 5.26 -9.24
CA ILE A 82 -3.82 4.40 -10.33
C ILE A 82 -4.30 4.91 -11.69
N THR A 83 -5.61 5.18 -11.82
CA THR A 83 -6.23 5.72 -13.04
C THR A 83 -5.60 7.04 -13.46
N ARG A 84 -5.44 7.98 -12.52
CA ARG A 84 -4.78 9.27 -12.78
C ARG A 84 -3.33 9.13 -13.20
N PHE A 85 -2.61 8.20 -12.58
CA PHE A 85 -1.21 7.96 -12.87
C PHE A 85 -1.02 7.33 -14.26
N SER A 86 -1.87 6.39 -14.65
CA SER A 86 -1.81 5.70 -15.96
C SER A 86 -2.00 6.67 -17.14
N VAL A 87 -2.82 7.71 -16.99
CA VAL A 87 -2.97 8.79 -18.00
C VAL A 87 -1.81 9.79 -17.94
N GLY A 88 -1.15 9.92 -16.79
CA GLY A 88 -0.01 10.81 -16.60
C GLY A 88 -0.35 12.27 -16.87
N ARG A 89 0.49 12.94 -17.69
CA ARG A 89 0.35 14.39 -17.97
C ARG A 89 -0.98 14.77 -18.62
N TYR A 90 -1.60 13.86 -19.35
CA TYR A 90 -2.85 14.13 -20.06
C TYR A 90 -4.05 14.27 -19.12
N TRP A 91 -3.97 13.72 -17.92
CA TRP A 91 -5.02 13.89 -16.91
C TRP A 91 -5.36 15.36 -16.62
N ARG A 92 -4.33 16.24 -16.65
CA ARG A 92 -4.52 17.68 -16.35
C ARG A 92 -5.27 18.45 -17.42
N VAL A 93 -5.15 18.02 -18.68
CA VAL A 93 -5.78 18.70 -19.83
C VAL A 93 -7.10 18.06 -20.25
N ALA A 94 -7.39 16.84 -19.79
CA ALA A 94 -8.62 16.14 -20.05
C ALA A 94 -9.81 16.84 -19.35
N THR A 95 -10.94 16.87 -20.01
CA THR A 95 -12.23 17.32 -19.46
C THR A 95 -12.74 16.33 -18.40
N GLU A 96 -13.72 16.75 -17.60
CA GLU A 96 -14.33 15.88 -16.61
C GLU A 96 -15.02 14.65 -17.24
N SER A 97 -15.68 14.84 -18.38
CA SER A 97 -16.29 13.76 -19.17
C SER A 97 -15.26 12.74 -19.64
N GLU A 98 -14.14 13.20 -20.22
CA GLU A 98 -13.05 12.32 -20.68
C GLU A 98 -12.40 11.56 -19.52
N ARG A 99 -12.18 12.21 -18.38
CA ARG A 99 -11.67 11.53 -17.16
C ARG A 99 -12.62 10.45 -16.68
N SER A 100 -13.93 10.74 -16.63
CA SER A 100 -14.94 9.79 -16.20
C SER A 100 -15.05 8.60 -17.15
N GLU A 101 -15.02 8.84 -18.46
CA GLU A 101 -15.04 7.78 -19.46
C GLU A 101 -13.79 6.90 -19.39
N TYR A 102 -12.62 7.53 -19.32
CA TYR A 102 -11.36 6.81 -19.14
C TYR A 102 -11.35 5.95 -17.88
N ALA A 103 -11.78 6.47 -16.75
CA ALA A 103 -11.82 5.72 -15.50
C ALA A 103 -12.69 4.45 -15.61
N LYS A 104 -13.84 4.55 -16.26
CA LYS A 104 -14.73 3.40 -16.53
C LYS A 104 -14.08 2.36 -17.43
N LEU A 105 -13.47 2.80 -18.52
CA LEU A 105 -12.79 1.92 -19.47
C LEU A 105 -11.56 1.26 -18.84
N PHE A 106 -10.77 2.02 -18.09
CA PHE A 106 -9.60 1.52 -17.39
C PHE A 106 -9.99 0.44 -16.38
N ARG A 107 -11.00 0.70 -15.53
CA ARG A 107 -11.52 -0.29 -14.58
C ARG A 107 -12.02 -1.56 -15.28
N PHE A 108 -12.75 -1.40 -16.38
CA PHE A 108 -13.23 -2.53 -17.17
C PHE A 108 -12.09 -3.40 -17.71
N VAL A 109 -11.06 -2.79 -18.28
CA VAL A 109 -9.87 -3.50 -18.79
C VAL A 109 -9.13 -4.20 -17.67
N LEU A 110 -8.89 -3.50 -16.54
CA LEU A 110 -8.22 -4.04 -15.36
C LEU A 110 -8.91 -5.31 -14.85
N LEU A 111 -10.24 -5.25 -14.67
CA LEU A 111 -11.03 -6.38 -14.16
C LEU A 111 -11.08 -7.55 -15.13
N ASN A 112 -11.15 -7.30 -16.43
CA ASN A 112 -11.12 -8.38 -17.42
C ASN A 112 -9.74 -9.06 -17.43
N GLN A 113 -8.64 -8.31 -17.40
CA GLN A 113 -7.30 -8.88 -17.34
C GLN A 113 -7.09 -9.69 -16.05
N ALA A 114 -7.55 -9.18 -14.90
CA ALA A 114 -7.50 -9.90 -13.64
C ALA A 114 -8.30 -11.21 -13.71
N ASN A 115 -9.51 -11.18 -14.28
CA ASN A 115 -10.36 -12.37 -14.41
C ASN A 115 -9.74 -13.42 -15.32
N GLU A 116 -9.13 -13.04 -16.44
CA GLU A 116 -8.44 -13.97 -17.35
C GLU A 116 -7.27 -14.69 -16.72
N GLN A 117 -6.58 -14.06 -15.76
CA GLN A 117 -5.43 -14.64 -15.08
C GLN A 117 -5.80 -15.29 -13.74
N PHE A 118 -7.06 -15.15 -13.30
CA PHE A 118 -7.48 -15.51 -11.95
C PHE A 118 -7.20 -16.97 -11.58
N HIS A 119 -7.46 -17.91 -12.51
CA HIS A 119 -7.24 -19.33 -12.29
C HIS A 119 -5.76 -19.70 -12.06
N LYS A 120 -4.81 -18.89 -12.56
CA LYS A 120 -3.37 -19.09 -12.36
C LYS A 120 -2.92 -18.80 -10.93
N LEU A 121 -3.70 -18.01 -10.17
CA LEU A 121 -3.36 -17.67 -8.78
C LEU A 121 -3.35 -18.90 -7.87
N ARG A 122 -4.07 -19.96 -8.23
CA ARG A 122 -4.14 -21.21 -7.45
C ARG A 122 -2.78 -21.88 -7.25
N ASP A 123 -1.92 -21.77 -8.25
CA ASP A 123 -0.60 -22.41 -8.24
C ASP A 123 0.50 -21.50 -7.68
N LEU A 124 0.14 -20.26 -7.34
CA LEU A 124 1.07 -19.29 -6.77
C LEU A 124 1.01 -19.30 -5.24
N GLU A 125 2.15 -19.09 -4.62
CA GLU A 125 2.32 -18.92 -3.18
C GLU A 125 3.09 -17.61 -2.91
N PHE A 126 2.54 -16.74 -2.08
CA PHE A 126 3.24 -15.53 -1.66
C PHE A 126 3.98 -15.78 -0.35
N LYS A 127 5.30 -15.53 -0.35
CA LYS A 127 6.17 -15.60 0.82
C LYS A 127 6.64 -14.19 1.20
N PRO A 128 6.13 -13.62 2.31
CA PRO A 128 6.54 -12.28 2.73
C PRO A 128 8.06 -12.23 2.99
N THR A 129 8.68 -11.12 2.63
CA THR A 129 10.08 -10.83 2.91
C THR A 129 10.21 -9.54 3.74
N THR A 130 10.98 -8.56 3.29
CA THR A 130 11.23 -7.33 4.02
C THR A 130 10.24 -6.24 3.64
N THR A 131 9.80 -5.45 4.63
CA THR A 131 9.04 -4.23 4.40
C THR A 131 9.95 -3.01 4.58
N ASN A 132 9.90 -2.09 3.62
CA ASN A 132 10.72 -0.88 3.61
C ASN A 132 9.85 0.36 3.42
N THR A 133 10.24 1.48 4.04
CA THR A 133 9.61 2.78 3.79
C THR A 133 10.40 3.56 2.74
N LYS A 134 9.71 4.25 1.84
CA LYS A 134 10.30 5.14 0.83
C LYS A 134 9.75 6.54 0.98
N GLY A 135 10.46 7.36 1.76
CA GLY A 135 9.95 8.64 2.26
C GLY A 135 8.79 8.44 3.25
N ASP A 136 7.97 9.48 3.43
CA ASP A 136 6.96 9.51 4.50
C ASP A 136 5.60 8.93 4.10
N LYS A 137 5.43 8.55 2.82
CA LYS A 137 4.10 8.24 2.26
C LYS A 137 4.02 6.93 1.49
N LEU A 138 5.13 6.25 1.30
CA LEU A 138 5.19 5.02 0.52
C LEU A 138 5.85 3.90 1.32
N ILE A 139 5.14 2.80 1.43
CA ILE A 139 5.61 1.57 2.07
C ILE A 139 5.72 0.49 0.99
N LEU A 140 6.85 -0.18 0.95
CA LEU A 140 7.13 -1.28 0.05
C LEU A 140 7.05 -2.58 0.85
N VAL A 141 5.95 -3.32 0.69
CA VAL A 141 5.78 -4.64 1.31
C VAL A 141 6.32 -5.67 0.35
N GLY A 142 7.46 -6.26 0.68
CA GLY A 142 8.16 -7.21 -0.15
C GLY A 142 7.70 -8.64 0.02
N GLY A 143 7.87 -9.44 -1.02
CA GLY A 143 7.63 -10.86 -0.99
C GLY A 143 8.19 -11.57 -2.22
N ILE A 144 8.15 -12.89 -2.18
CA ILE A 144 8.48 -13.76 -3.30
C ILE A 144 7.22 -14.49 -3.72
N ILE A 145 6.90 -14.45 -5.00
CA ILE A 145 5.92 -15.32 -5.62
C ILE A 145 6.63 -16.60 -6.02
N HIS A 146 6.20 -17.71 -5.42
CA HIS A 146 6.64 -19.06 -5.73
C HIS A 146 5.57 -19.79 -6.55
N ASP A 147 5.95 -20.31 -7.69
CA ASP A 147 5.07 -21.15 -8.52
C ASP A 147 5.17 -22.62 -8.10
N LYS A 148 4.12 -23.14 -7.49
CA LYS A 148 4.04 -24.54 -7.05
C LYS A 148 4.04 -25.55 -8.22
N SER A 149 3.65 -25.10 -9.43
CA SER A 149 3.70 -25.92 -10.64
C SER A 149 5.12 -26.08 -11.18
N GLY A 150 6.03 -25.17 -10.86
CA GLY A 150 7.41 -25.15 -11.33
C GLY A 150 7.56 -24.69 -12.78
N GLU A 151 6.55 -24.05 -13.37
CA GLU A 151 6.61 -23.49 -14.73
C GLU A 151 7.46 -22.23 -14.76
N PHE A 152 7.50 -21.46 -13.66
CA PHE A 152 8.22 -20.21 -13.56
C PHE A 152 9.21 -20.22 -12.39
N PRO A 153 10.32 -19.47 -12.49
CA PRO A 153 11.20 -19.25 -11.36
C PRO A 153 10.51 -18.41 -10.28
N ASP A 154 11.05 -18.42 -9.07
CA ASP A 154 10.65 -17.51 -8.01
C ASP A 154 10.84 -16.07 -8.44
N VAL A 155 9.83 -15.22 -8.19
CA VAL A 155 9.80 -13.82 -8.63
C VAL A 155 9.70 -12.89 -7.44
N GLU A 156 10.62 -11.93 -7.33
CA GLU A 156 10.55 -10.89 -6.31
C GLU A 156 9.50 -9.84 -6.66
N ILE A 157 8.66 -9.50 -5.66
CA ILE A 157 7.57 -8.54 -5.83
C ILE A 157 7.54 -7.56 -4.65
N PHE A 158 7.23 -6.30 -4.93
CA PHE A 158 6.93 -5.30 -3.92
C PHE A 158 5.56 -4.68 -4.16
N TRP A 159 4.71 -4.78 -3.15
CA TRP A 159 3.45 -4.05 -3.09
C TRP A 159 3.73 -2.63 -2.65
N ARG A 160 3.43 -1.67 -3.49
CA ARG A 160 3.64 -0.25 -3.21
C ARG A 160 2.38 0.31 -2.57
N VAL A 161 2.42 0.48 -1.26
CA VAL A 161 1.28 0.91 -0.44
C VAL A 161 1.43 2.39 -0.12
N VAL A 162 0.42 3.18 -0.43
CA VAL A 162 0.34 4.59 -0.05
C VAL A 162 -0.20 4.70 1.37
N ALA A 163 0.52 5.45 2.21
CA ALA A 163 0.22 5.65 3.62
C ALA A 163 0.14 7.16 3.92
N LEU A 164 -0.93 7.81 3.47
CA LEU A 164 -1.17 9.22 3.76
C LEU A 164 -1.73 9.40 5.18
N PRO A 165 -1.40 10.51 5.89
CA PRO A 165 -2.01 10.82 7.17
C PRO A 165 -3.54 10.84 7.07
N ASP A 166 -4.21 10.34 8.09
CA ASP A 166 -5.67 10.34 8.24
C ASP A 166 -6.46 9.63 7.11
N MET A 167 -5.78 8.86 6.26
CA MET A 167 -6.39 8.05 5.22
C MET A 167 -6.05 6.56 5.40
N PRO A 168 -6.94 5.65 5.04
CA PRO A 168 -6.62 4.22 5.03
C PRO A 168 -5.46 3.95 4.05
N VAL A 169 -4.62 2.99 4.38
CA VAL A 169 -3.57 2.52 3.47
C VAL A 169 -4.20 1.83 2.26
N LYS A 170 -3.64 2.05 1.07
CA LYS A 170 -4.10 1.45 -0.19
C LYS A 170 -2.93 1.07 -1.06
N ILE A 171 -3.07 -0.02 -1.81
CA ILE A 171 -2.10 -0.41 -2.83
C ILE A 171 -2.24 0.54 -4.03
N PHE A 172 -1.11 1.10 -4.43
CA PHE A 172 -1.03 2.02 -5.56
C PHE A 172 -0.37 1.37 -6.78
N ASP A 173 0.54 0.42 -6.57
CA ASP A 173 1.31 -0.20 -7.65
C ASP A 173 1.88 -1.55 -7.18
N ILE A 174 2.26 -2.36 -8.12
CA ILE A 174 3.02 -3.60 -7.90
C ILE A 174 4.32 -3.48 -8.69
N GLU A 175 5.44 -3.73 -8.04
CA GLU A 175 6.76 -3.76 -8.65
C GLU A 175 7.22 -5.22 -8.72
N VAL A 176 7.50 -5.70 -9.92
CA VAL A 176 7.94 -7.07 -10.20
C VAL A 176 9.35 -6.99 -10.76
N GLU A 177 10.31 -7.68 -10.15
CA GLU A 177 11.72 -7.64 -10.57
C GLU A 177 12.24 -6.20 -10.76
N ASN A 178 11.89 -5.29 -9.83
CA ASN A 178 12.21 -3.85 -9.87
C ASN A 178 11.54 -3.07 -11.02
N ILE A 179 10.55 -3.63 -11.68
CA ILE A 179 9.77 -2.98 -12.73
C ILE A 179 8.36 -2.67 -12.21
N SER A 180 8.02 -1.39 -12.13
CA SER A 180 6.67 -0.94 -11.77
C SER A 180 5.66 -1.31 -12.85
N MET A 181 4.54 -1.91 -12.46
CA MET A 181 3.46 -2.27 -13.38
C MET A 181 2.70 -1.04 -13.91
N LEU A 182 2.87 0.12 -13.31
CA LEU A 182 2.29 1.39 -13.78
C LEU A 182 3.23 2.21 -14.67
N LYS A 183 4.49 1.83 -14.83
CA LYS A 183 5.45 2.49 -15.72
C LYS A 183 5.59 1.68 -17.01
N PHE A 184 4.81 2.03 -17.98
CA PHE A 184 4.99 1.62 -19.37
C PHE A 184 5.58 2.77 -20.19
#